data_42ea3c2ec4f9aa938eba6c3319d11c1e
#
_entry.id   42ea3c2ec4f9aa938eba6c3319d11c1e
#
_cell.length_a   1.000
_cell.length_b   1.000
_cell.length_c   1.000
_cell.angle_alpha   90.00
_cell.angle_beta   90.00
_cell.angle_gamma   90.00
#
_symmetry.space_group_name_H-M   'P 1'
#
loop_
_entity.id
_entity.type
_entity.pdbx_description
1 polymer ?
#
loop_
_entity_poly.entity_id
_entity_poly.type
_entity_poly.pdbx_seq_one_letter_code
_entity_poly.pdbx_strand_id
1 'polypeptide(L)'
;MGPNRYTEDSLVHKLEELGIGRPSTYAPTISTIQQREYVQKGDKSGKEREYVIDTLKGIKVTSKQKKEMAGNEKGKLLPTDIGIVVNDFLMQNFPDIMDYNFTAKVEQQFDLIAEGKEEWNVMMKEFDKDFEPTVEKVRNARSEHKAGERELGTDPKSGKPVFVKIGRFGP
;
A
#
# COMPACT_ATOMS: atom_id res chain seq x y z
N MET A 1 1.84 -15.80 13.01
CA MET A 1 1.30 -15.58 11.65
C MET A 1 1.26 -14.08 11.40
N GLY A 2 1.65 -13.62 10.23
CA GLY A 2 1.44 -12.22 9.84
C GLY A 2 -0.05 -11.92 9.61
N PRO A 3 -0.45 -10.63 9.55
CA PRO A 3 -1.83 -10.25 9.26
C PRO A 3 -2.28 -10.80 7.89
N ASN A 4 -3.57 -11.09 7.78
CA ASN A 4 -4.14 -11.52 6.51
C ASN A 4 -4.10 -10.37 5.49
N ARG A 5 -3.81 -10.71 4.22
CA ARG A 5 -3.97 -9.78 3.11
C ARG A 5 -5.46 -9.44 2.90
N TYR A 6 -5.73 -8.25 2.40
CA TYR A 6 -7.09 -7.79 2.15
C TYR A 6 -7.69 -8.42 0.89
N THR A 7 -8.98 -8.73 0.94
CA THR A 7 -9.86 -8.81 -0.23
C THR A 7 -10.38 -7.42 -0.54
N GLU A 8 -11.04 -7.21 -1.68
CA GLU A 8 -11.67 -5.91 -1.99
C GLU A 8 -12.64 -5.49 -0.88
N ASP A 9 -13.51 -6.39 -0.42
CA ASP A 9 -14.50 -6.11 0.63
C ASP A 9 -13.84 -5.75 1.97
N SER A 10 -12.83 -6.51 2.38
CA SER A 10 -12.12 -6.24 3.63
C SER A 10 -11.28 -4.97 3.56
N LEU A 11 -10.81 -4.57 2.37
CA LEU A 11 -10.14 -3.29 2.16
C LEU A 11 -11.12 -2.13 2.27
N VAL A 12 -12.31 -2.23 1.66
CA VAL A 12 -13.37 -1.22 1.82
C VAL A 12 -13.70 -1.03 3.29
N HIS A 13 -13.96 -2.12 4.02
CA HIS A 13 -14.23 -2.04 5.46
C HIS A 13 -13.11 -1.35 6.23
N LYS A 14 -11.84 -1.62 5.87
CA LYS A 14 -10.70 -0.97 6.53
C LYS A 14 -10.60 0.52 6.20
N LEU A 15 -10.92 0.92 4.97
CA LEU A 15 -10.98 2.33 4.58
C LEU A 15 -12.08 3.08 5.33
N GLU A 16 -13.25 2.47 5.49
CA GLU A 16 -14.36 3.01 6.30
C GLU A 16 -13.95 3.19 7.76
N GLU A 17 -13.34 2.16 8.37
CA GLU A 17 -12.87 2.20 9.75
C GLU A 17 -11.87 3.36 9.98
N LEU A 18 -11.01 3.63 8.99
CA LEU A 18 -10.01 4.69 9.05
C LEU A 18 -10.54 6.06 8.61
N GLY A 19 -11.79 6.16 8.13
CA GLY A 19 -12.35 7.39 7.60
C GLY A 19 -11.72 7.85 6.29
N ILE A 20 -11.10 6.92 5.53
CA ILE A 20 -10.41 7.21 4.28
C ILE A 20 -11.38 7.03 3.10
N GLY A 21 -11.75 8.13 2.45
CA GLY A 21 -12.67 8.14 1.33
C GLY A 21 -14.15 8.12 1.73
N ARG A 22 -15.01 7.87 0.75
CA ARG A 22 -16.47 7.83 0.87
C ARG A 22 -17.01 6.63 0.08
N PRO A 23 -18.25 6.20 0.29
CA PRO A 23 -18.86 5.08 -0.45
C PRO A 23 -18.74 5.22 -1.98
N SER A 24 -18.84 6.44 -2.50
CA SER A 24 -18.70 6.73 -3.93
C SER A 24 -17.28 6.58 -4.47
N THR A 25 -16.25 6.58 -3.63
CA THR A 25 -14.84 6.56 -4.04
C THR A 25 -14.14 5.22 -3.79
N TYR A 26 -14.68 4.33 -2.97
CA TYR A 26 -14.03 3.05 -2.64
C TYR A 26 -13.81 2.17 -3.87
N ALA A 27 -14.87 1.85 -4.61
CA ALA A 27 -14.78 0.99 -5.78
C ALA A 27 -13.92 1.59 -6.91
N PRO A 28 -14.05 2.89 -7.28
CA PRO A 28 -13.15 3.54 -8.23
C PRO A 28 -11.68 3.49 -7.81
N THR A 29 -11.37 3.70 -6.53
CA THR A 29 -9.98 3.66 -6.02
C THR A 29 -9.39 2.27 -6.14
N ILE A 30 -10.14 1.22 -5.71
CA ILE A 30 -9.71 -0.17 -5.81
C ILE A 30 -9.51 -0.59 -7.28
N SER A 31 -10.40 -0.16 -8.17
CA SER A 31 -10.25 -0.41 -9.60
C SER A 31 -9.01 0.28 -10.16
N THR A 32 -8.75 1.52 -9.76
CA THR A 32 -7.60 2.30 -10.24
C THR A 32 -6.27 1.68 -9.84
N ILE A 33 -6.10 1.23 -8.59
CA ILE A 33 -4.84 0.61 -8.15
C ILE A 33 -4.58 -0.73 -8.84
N GLN A 34 -5.63 -1.46 -9.24
CA GLN A 34 -5.51 -2.67 -10.05
C GLN A 34 -5.18 -2.35 -11.53
N GLN A 35 -5.87 -1.36 -12.13
CA GLN A 35 -5.60 -0.92 -13.51
C GLN A 35 -4.19 -0.35 -13.69
N ARG A 36 -3.64 0.28 -12.65
CA ARG A 36 -2.26 0.77 -12.62
C ARG A 36 -1.26 -0.31 -12.26
N GLU A 37 -1.72 -1.53 -12.09
CA GLU A 37 -0.89 -2.69 -11.72
C GLU A 37 -0.10 -2.50 -10.41
N TYR A 38 -0.59 -1.66 -9.49
CA TYR A 38 0.02 -1.52 -8.17
C TYR A 38 -0.30 -2.71 -7.27
N VAL A 39 -1.47 -3.31 -7.49
CA VAL A 39 -1.91 -4.55 -6.85
C VAL A 39 -2.54 -5.48 -7.89
N GLN A 40 -2.46 -6.78 -7.63
CA GLN A 40 -3.11 -7.82 -8.42
C GLN A 40 -3.89 -8.78 -7.52
N LYS A 41 -4.91 -9.45 -8.06
CA LYS A 41 -5.62 -10.50 -7.34
C LYS A 41 -4.79 -11.77 -7.30
N GLY A 42 -4.61 -12.32 -6.11
CA GLY A 42 -3.98 -13.64 -5.96
C GLY A 42 -4.87 -14.77 -6.47
N ASP A 43 -4.24 -15.78 -7.02
CA ASP A 43 -4.88 -17.00 -7.56
C ASP A 43 -4.49 -18.26 -6.78
N LYS A 44 -3.49 -18.17 -5.91
CA LYS A 44 -2.93 -19.29 -5.17
C LYS A 44 -3.93 -19.84 -4.16
N SER A 45 -4.33 -21.09 -4.35
CA SER A 45 -5.13 -21.84 -3.39
C SER A 45 -4.27 -22.27 -2.20
N GLY A 46 -4.85 -22.23 -1.00
CA GLY A 46 -4.19 -22.72 0.21
C GLY A 46 -3.92 -24.23 0.15
N LYS A 47 -2.98 -24.67 0.99
CA LYS A 47 -2.71 -26.09 1.24
C LYS A 47 -3.22 -26.46 2.61
N GLU A 48 -3.83 -27.64 2.72
CA GLU A 48 -4.22 -28.18 4.03
C GLU A 48 -2.96 -28.42 4.88
N ARG A 49 -2.99 -27.92 6.10
CA ARG A 49 -1.95 -28.11 7.11
C ARG A 49 -2.58 -28.65 8.38
N GLU A 50 -2.02 -29.71 8.90
CA GLU A 50 -2.38 -30.24 10.22
C GLU A 50 -1.55 -29.57 11.31
N TYR A 51 -2.16 -29.29 12.44
CA TYR A 51 -1.49 -28.77 13.62
C TYR A 51 -2.16 -29.28 14.89
N VAL A 52 -1.39 -29.30 15.98
CA VAL A 52 -1.84 -29.78 17.29
C VAL A 52 -2.05 -28.58 18.20
N ILE A 53 -3.16 -28.57 18.91
CA ILE A 53 -3.42 -27.62 20.00
C ILE A 53 -3.32 -28.38 21.31
N ASP A 54 -2.32 -28.05 22.10
CA ASP A 54 -2.19 -28.52 23.46
C ASP A 54 -2.85 -27.52 24.43
N THR A 55 -3.81 -28.00 25.21
CA THR A 55 -4.52 -27.20 26.19
C THR A 55 -4.22 -27.73 27.58
N LEU A 56 -3.64 -26.88 28.44
CA LEU A 56 -3.41 -27.18 29.86
C LEU A 56 -4.60 -26.71 30.70
N LYS A 57 -5.22 -27.65 31.44
CA LYS A 57 -6.22 -27.35 32.46
C LYS A 57 -5.78 -27.96 33.79
N GLY A 58 -5.38 -27.09 34.73
CA GLY A 58 -4.72 -27.54 35.94
C GLY A 58 -3.39 -28.25 35.65
N ILE A 59 -3.28 -29.53 35.93
CA ILE A 59 -2.12 -30.37 35.65
C ILE A 59 -2.34 -31.31 34.45
N LYS A 60 -3.51 -31.28 33.82
CA LYS A 60 -3.87 -32.16 32.71
C LYS A 60 -3.69 -31.45 31.38
N VAL A 61 -2.85 -32.03 30.52
CA VAL A 61 -2.68 -31.60 29.10
C VAL A 61 -3.60 -32.44 28.22
N THR A 62 -4.32 -31.74 27.33
CA THR A 62 -5.14 -32.39 26.29
C THR A 62 -4.71 -31.87 24.94
N SER A 63 -4.39 -32.78 24.02
CA SER A 63 -3.98 -32.50 22.65
C SER A 63 -5.16 -32.70 21.70
N LYS A 64 -5.38 -31.72 20.79
CA LYS A 64 -6.35 -31.87 19.70
C LYS A 64 -5.67 -31.57 18.37
N GLN A 65 -5.79 -32.50 17.44
CA GLN A 65 -5.40 -32.26 16.04
C GLN A 65 -6.47 -31.43 15.36
N LYS A 66 -6.04 -30.41 14.62
CA LYS A 66 -6.87 -29.57 13.76
C LYS A 66 -6.24 -29.43 12.39
N LYS A 67 -7.08 -29.17 11.39
CA LYS A 67 -6.68 -28.87 10.02
C LYS A 67 -7.05 -27.43 9.69
N GLU A 68 -6.19 -26.75 8.96
CA GLU A 68 -6.46 -25.43 8.42
C GLU A 68 -5.95 -25.31 6.98
N MET A 69 -6.57 -24.42 6.22
CA MET A 69 -6.06 -24.07 4.89
C MET A 69 -5.04 -22.93 5.05
N ALA A 70 -3.76 -23.26 4.93
CA ALA A 70 -2.67 -22.30 5.05
C ALA A 70 -2.25 -21.75 3.67
N GLY A 71 -1.89 -20.45 3.63
CA GLY A 71 -1.35 -19.83 2.42
C GLY A 71 -2.39 -19.61 1.30
N ASN A 72 -3.67 -19.57 1.62
CA ASN A 72 -4.71 -19.20 0.65
C ASN A 72 -4.64 -17.70 0.34
N GLU A 73 -4.35 -17.36 -0.90
CA GLU A 73 -4.28 -15.99 -1.40
C GLU A 73 -5.31 -15.71 -2.50
N LYS A 74 -6.17 -16.69 -2.80
CA LYS A 74 -7.21 -16.55 -3.83
C LYS A 74 -8.15 -15.39 -3.52
N GLY A 75 -8.27 -14.45 -4.47
CA GLY A 75 -9.11 -13.26 -4.34
C GLY A 75 -8.57 -12.18 -3.40
N LYS A 76 -7.37 -12.35 -2.83
CA LYS A 76 -6.71 -11.31 -2.02
C LYS A 76 -5.90 -10.38 -2.90
N LEU A 77 -5.79 -9.13 -2.48
CA LEU A 77 -4.97 -8.12 -3.15
C LEU A 77 -3.51 -8.29 -2.74
N LEU A 78 -2.66 -8.47 -3.74
CA LEU A 78 -1.22 -8.67 -3.61
C LEU A 78 -0.50 -7.46 -4.22
N PRO A 79 0.41 -6.80 -3.50
CA PRO A 79 1.22 -5.75 -4.10
C PRO A 79 2.11 -6.35 -5.19
N THR A 80 2.30 -5.60 -6.27
CA THR A 80 3.27 -5.89 -7.31
C THR A 80 4.60 -5.20 -7.02
N ASP A 81 5.65 -5.56 -7.74
CA ASP A 81 6.95 -4.87 -7.60
C ASP A 81 6.84 -3.38 -7.94
N ILE A 82 6.06 -3.03 -8.97
CA ILE A 82 5.78 -1.63 -9.31
C ILE A 82 5.04 -0.94 -8.18
N GLY A 83 4.04 -1.59 -7.60
CA GLY A 83 3.29 -1.05 -6.46
C GLY A 83 4.18 -0.79 -5.25
N ILE A 84 5.11 -1.69 -4.95
CA ILE A 84 6.07 -1.53 -3.85
C ILE A 84 6.97 -0.32 -4.12
N VAL A 85 7.57 -0.21 -5.32
CA VAL A 85 8.45 0.91 -5.68
C VAL A 85 7.73 2.25 -5.60
N VAL A 86 6.48 2.33 -6.10
CA VAL A 86 5.67 3.56 -6.03
C VAL A 86 5.34 3.89 -4.58
N ASN A 87 4.95 2.91 -3.77
CA ASN A 87 4.68 3.11 -2.35
C ASN A 87 5.91 3.65 -1.61
N ASP A 88 7.08 3.03 -1.80
CA ASP A 88 8.31 3.42 -1.14
C ASP A 88 8.75 4.83 -1.55
N PHE A 89 8.62 5.17 -2.84
CA PHE A 89 8.85 6.51 -3.34
C PHE A 89 7.94 7.55 -2.68
N LEU A 90 6.64 7.26 -2.58
CA LEU A 90 5.67 8.16 -1.96
C LEU A 90 5.91 8.30 -0.46
N MET A 91 6.17 7.21 0.26
CA MET A 91 6.49 7.23 1.69
C MET A 91 7.75 8.05 1.99
N GLN A 92 8.75 7.97 1.12
CA GLN A 92 10.01 8.70 1.28
C GLN A 92 9.88 10.19 0.99
N ASN A 93 9.08 10.58 -0.01
CA ASN A 93 9.03 11.96 -0.50
C ASN A 93 7.81 12.74 -0.05
N PHE A 94 6.71 12.05 0.29
CA PHE A 94 5.42 12.64 0.66
C PHE A 94 4.82 11.99 1.91
N PRO A 95 5.58 11.86 3.03
CA PRO A 95 5.13 11.15 4.21
C PRO A 95 3.82 11.69 4.79
N ASP A 96 3.62 13.02 4.76
CA ASP A 96 2.42 13.67 5.30
C ASP A 96 1.15 13.27 4.53
N ILE A 97 1.24 13.14 3.18
CA ILE A 97 0.11 12.70 2.35
C ILE A 97 -0.14 11.20 2.52
N MET A 98 0.90 10.43 2.81
CA MET A 98 0.81 8.99 3.03
C MET A 98 0.33 8.62 4.44
N ASP A 99 0.21 9.59 5.34
CA ASP A 99 -0.42 9.37 6.65
C ASP A 99 -1.91 9.02 6.47
N TYR A 100 -2.36 7.95 7.10
CA TYR A 100 -3.76 7.53 7.02
C TYR A 100 -4.73 8.61 7.51
N ASN A 101 -4.32 9.44 8.46
CA ASN A 101 -5.13 10.54 8.96
C ASN A 101 -5.25 11.70 7.97
N PHE A 102 -4.35 11.83 6.99
CA PHE A 102 -4.38 12.92 6.02
C PHE A 102 -5.70 12.92 5.25
N THR A 103 -6.04 11.82 4.60
CA THR A 103 -7.28 11.72 3.82
C THR A 103 -8.52 11.91 4.71
N ALA A 104 -8.52 11.33 5.91
CA ALA A 104 -9.62 11.52 6.85
C ALA A 104 -9.82 13.00 7.26
N LYS A 105 -8.73 13.75 7.49
CA LYS A 105 -8.77 15.19 7.77
C LYS A 105 -9.30 16.01 6.59
N VAL A 106 -8.81 15.72 5.39
CA VAL A 106 -9.27 16.38 4.16
C VAL A 106 -10.76 16.15 3.93
N GLU A 107 -11.24 14.93 4.14
CA GLU A 107 -12.67 14.63 4.04
C GLU A 107 -13.52 15.39 5.07
N GLN A 108 -13.02 15.55 6.30
CA GLN A 108 -13.67 16.37 7.32
C GLN A 108 -13.69 17.86 6.94
N GLN A 109 -12.62 18.38 6.36
CA GLN A 109 -12.58 19.77 5.86
C GLN A 109 -13.58 19.97 4.72
N PHE A 110 -13.73 19.01 3.82
CA PHE A 110 -14.77 19.07 2.77
C PHE A 110 -16.18 19.10 3.36
N ASP A 111 -16.45 18.36 4.42
CA ASP A 111 -17.74 18.42 5.13
C ASP A 111 -17.96 19.82 5.73
N LEU A 112 -16.94 20.42 6.36
CA LEU A 112 -17.02 21.79 6.90
C LEU A 112 -17.22 22.84 5.81
N ILE A 113 -16.59 22.70 4.66
CA ILE A 113 -16.77 23.57 3.49
C ILE A 113 -18.21 23.43 2.96
N ALA A 114 -18.71 22.20 2.85
CA ALA A 114 -20.09 21.95 2.41
C ALA A 114 -21.15 22.56 3.36
N GLU A 115 -20.85 22.64 4.66
CA GLU A 115 -21.67 23.29 5.68
C GLU A 115 -21.48 24.81 5.75
N GLY A 116 -20.59 25.38 4.95
CA GLY A 116 -20.28 26.83 4.96
C GLY A 116 -19.51 27.31 6.19
N LYS A 117 -18.86 26.38 6.91
CA LYS A 117 -18.06 26.67 8.12
C LYS A 117 -16.60 26.94 7.82
N GLU A 118 -16.13 26.55 6.66
CA GLU A 118 -14.76 26.74 6.19
C GLU A 118 -14.76 27.22 4.73
N GLU A 119 -13.79 28.05 4.36
CA GLU A 119 -13.61 28.53 2.99
C GLU A 119 -12.66 27.62 2.23
N TRP A 120 -13.10 27.06 1.10
CA TRP A 120 -12.32 26.11 0.30
C TRP A 120 -10.96 26.67 -0.17
N ASN A 121 -10.91 27.98 -0.48
CA ASN A 121 -9.69 28.65 -0.94
C ASN A 121 -8.63 28.77 0.18
N VAL A 122 -9.06 28.88 1.45
CA VAL A 122 -8.16 28.90 2.61
C VAL A 122 -7.55 27.52 2.79
N MET A 123 -8.38 26.48 2.80
CA MET A 123 -7.92 25.08 2.89
C MET A 123 -6.93 24.74 1.77
N MET A 124 -7.25 25.08 0.52
CA MET A 124 -6.37 24.82 -0.63
C MET A 124 -5.05 25.56 -0.52
N LYS A 125 -5.05 26.80 -0.07
CA LYS A 125 -3.82 27.60 0.12
C LYS A 125 -2.93 27.04 1.21
N GLU A 126 -3.50 26.53 2.29
CA GLU A 126 -2.75 25.87 3.36
C GLU A 126 -2.11 24.57 2.87
N PHE A 127 -2.87 23.75 2.14
CA PHE A 127 -2.35 22.53 1.54
C PHE A 127 -1.20 22.80 0.56
N ASP A 128 -1.38 23.75 -0.34
CA ASP A 128 -0.42 24.08 -1.40
C ASP A 128 0.90 24.60 -0.86
N LYS A 129 0.87 25.32 0.26
CA LYS A 129 2.04 25.90 0.91
C LYS A 129 3.14 24.89 1.23
N ASP A 130 2.77 23.66 1.58
CA ASP A 130 3.71 22.61 1.94
C ASP A 130 3.87 21.59 0.80
N PHE A 131 2.83 21.44 -0.03
CA PHE A 131 2.81 20.45 -1.12
C PHE A 131 3.68 20.89 -2.31
N GLU A 132 3.50 22.12 -2.84
CA GLU A 132 4.21 22.57 -4.03
C GLU A 132 5.74 22.60 -3.83
N PRO A 133 6.30 23.14 -2.72
CA PRO A 133 7.74 23.06 -2.48
C PRO A 133 8.27 21.64 -2.42
N THR A 134 7.48 20.69 -1.88
CA THR A 134 7.84 19.27 -1.83
C THR A 134 7.88 18.67 -3.23
N VAL A 135 6.89 18.98 -4.08
CA VAL A 135 6.87 18.54 -5.49
C VAL A 135 8.07 19.09 -6.26
N GLU A 136 8.39 20.38 -6.08
CA GLU A 136 9.54 20.98 -6.74
C GLU A 136 10.87 20.36 -6.29
N LYS A 137 11.03 20.13 -5.00
CA LYS A 137 12.20 19.44 -4.43
C LYS A 137 12.38 18.06 -5.07
N VAL A 138 11.30 17.26 -5.12
CA VAL A 138 11.33 15.92 -5.72
C VAL A 138 11.59 15.97 -7.22
N ARG A 139 11.01 16.94 -7.93
CA ARG A 139 11.24 17.15 -9.36
C ARG A 139 12.72 17.45 -9.64
N ASN A 140 13.34 18.28 -8.83
CA ASN A 140 14.74 18.66 -9.00
C ASN A 140 15.70 17.53 -8.57
N ALA A 141 15.37 16.76 -7.53
CA ALA A 141 16.14 15.58 -7.11
C ALA A 141 16.04 14.39 -8.06
N ARG A 142 15.07 14.37 -8.98
CA ARG A 142 14.81 13.27 -9.93
C ARG A 142 15.96 13.01 -10.90
N SER A 143 16.89 13.95 -11.03
CA SER A 143 18.10 13.77 -11.85
C SER A 143 19.15 12.85 -11.21
N GLU A 144 19.11 12.65 -9.90
CA GLU A 144 20.17 11.95 -9.15
C GLU A 144 19.81 10.50 -8.79
N HIS A 145 18.50 10.19 -8.61
CA HIS A 145 18.05 8.84 -8.21
C HIS A 145 16.91 8.34 -9.10
N LYS A 146 17.18 7.31 -9.88
CA LYS A 146 16.16 6.62 -10.68
C LYS A 146 15.48 5.56 -9.81
N ALA A 147 14.27 5.85 -9.35
CA ALA A 147 13.46 4.88 -8.63
C ALA A 147 13.32 3.57 -9.43
N GLY A 148 13.52 2.42 -8.77
CA GLY A 148 13.47 1.11 -9.43
C GLY A 148 14.75 0.71 -10.19
N GLU A 149 15.85 1.44 -10.02
CA GLU A 149 17.16 1.08 -10.56
C GLU A 149 18.11 0.68 -9.44
N ARG A 150 18.77 -0.48 -9.56
CA ARG A 150 19.78 -0.96 -8.62
C ARG A 150 21.07 -1.28 -9.37
N GLU A 151 22.18 -0.72 -8.92
CA GLU A 151 23.49 -1.06 -9.41
C GLU A 151 23.90 -2.45 -8.90
N LEU A 152 24.29 -3.33 -9.81
CA LEU A 152 24.74 -4.70 -9.51
C LEU A 152 26.28 -4.81 -9.41
N GLY A 153 27.01 -3.81 -9.91
CA GLY A 153 28.45 -3.80 -9.96
C GLY A 153 28.97 -3.35 -11.33
N THR A 154 30.19 -3.72 -11.66
CA THR A 154 30.88 -3.31 -12.89
C THR A 154 31.12 -4.52 -13.78
N ASP A 155 30.82 -4.40 -15.07
CA ASP A 155 31.16 -5.44 -16.06
C ASP A 155 32.69 -5.58 -16.17
N PRO A 156 33.26 -6.77 -15.91
CA PRO A 156 34.69 -6.97 -15.89
C PRO A 156 35.36 -6.82 -17.26
N LYS A 157 34.59 -6.87 -18.36
CA LYS A 157 35.13 -6.73 -19.72
C LYS A 157 35.13 -5.30 -20.22
N SER A 158 34.08 -4.55 -19.96
CA SER A 158 33.91 -3.19 -20.48
C SER A 158 34.20 -2.09 -19.44
N GLY A 159 34.30 -2.43 -18.15
CA GLY A 159 34.47 -1.47 -17.08
C GLY A 159 33.25 -0.57 -16.82
N LYS A 160 32.09 -0.87 -17.46
CA LYS A 160 30.87 -0.08 -17.31
C LYS A 160 30.02 -0.58 -16.15
N PRO A 161 29.32 0.33 -15.42
CA PRO A 161 28.38 -0.09 -14.38
C PRO A 161 27.19 -0.85 -14.97
N VAL A 162 26.80 -1.92 -14.28
CA VAL A 162 25.66 -2.77 -14.63
C VAL A 162 24.51 -2.47 -13.67
N PHE A 163 23.34 -2.21 -14.24
CA PHE A 163 22.13 -1.88 -13.48
C PHE A 163 21.00 -2.87 -13.78
N VAL A 164 20.23 -3.23 -12.75
CA VAL A 164 18.92 -3.83 -12.93
C VAL A 164 17.85 -2.75 -12.80
N LYS A 165 16.86 -2.78 -13.67
CA LYS A 165 15.74 -1.82 -13.68
C LYS A 165 14.43 -2.59 -13.71
N ILE A 166 13.44 -2.07 -13.01
CA ILE A 166 12.08 -2.56 -13.14
C ILE A 166 11.46 -1.95 -14.37
N GLY A 167 11.15 -2.78 -15.37
CA GLY A 167 10.47 -2.37 -16.59
C GLY A 167 8.98 -2.69 -16.55
N ARG A 168 8.27 -2.35 -17.63
CA ARG A 168 6.83 -2.62 -17.78
C ARG A 168 6.47 -4.12 -17.67
N PHE A 169 7.42 -4.99 -17.97
CA PHE A 169 7.22 -6.45 -17.98
C PHE A 169 8.01 -7.18 -16.88
N GLY A 170 8.47 -6.47 -15.87
CA GLY A 170 9.29 -6.98 -14.77
C GLY A 170 10.76 -6.52 -14.85
N PRO A 171 11.60 -7.03 -13.92
CA PRO A 171 13.02 -6.76 -13.90
C PRO A 171 13.75 -7.37 -15.08
#